data_b325c3c49d67576eb3c839dfe01ef1ac
#
_entry.id   b325c3c49d67576eb3c839dfe01ef1ac
#
_cell.length_a   1.000
_cell.length_b   1.000
_cell.length_c   1.000
_cell.angle_alpha   90.00
_cell.angle_beta   90.00
_cell.angle_gamma   90.00
#
_symmetry.space_group_name_H-M   'P 1'
#
loop_
_entity.id
_entity.type
_entity.pdbx_description
1 polymer ?
#
loop_
_entity_poly.entity_id
_entity_poly.type
_entity_poly.pdbx_seq_one_letter_code
_entity_poly.pdbx_strand_id
1 'polypeptide(L)'
;MEQNSQKQKRFEALFRRGTEMLHRGNTERAMQLLERAYQIDKTHVDTAVNLSGAYILHKKFKQAVEILEPISRQEPDHAMVWINLGAAYLGNPILARDEEHLRAIDAFKKALAINPIAPHVAYNLGLIYRDRGELAEAIHWFDRAIKANPNDQDARRIKARLQASLANSN
;
A
#
# COMPACT_ATOMS: atom_id res chain seq x y z
N MET A 1 -17.63 -25.33 23.18
CA MET A 1 -17.76 -23.87 23.41
C MET A 1 -16.50 -23.26 24.01
N GLU A 2 -15.86 -23.84 25.01
CA GLU A 2 -14.61 -23.32 25.63
C GLU A 2 -13.42 -23.16 24.68
N GLN A 3 -13.16 -24.16 23.83
CA GLN A 3 -12.04 -24.12 22.89
C GLN A 3 -12.17 -22.94 21.90
N ASN A 4 -13.38 -22.63 21.44
CA ASN A 4 -13.61 -21.52 20.52
C ASN A 4 -13.41 -20.16 21.23
N SER A 5 -13.83 -20.06 22.50
CA SER A 5 -13.59 -18.89 23.34
C SER A 5 -12.09 -18.66 23.60
N GLN A 6 -11.32 -19.73 23.85
CA GLN A 6 -9.85 -19.62 24.01
C GLN A 6 -9.15 -19.22 22.72
N LYS A 7 -9.56 -19.77 21.57
CA LYS A 7 -9.03 -19.42 20.25
C LYS A 7 -9.26 -17.94 19.98
N GLN A 8 -10.47 -17.44 20.23
CA GLN A 8 -10.82 -16.04 20.01
C GLN A 8 -10.01 -15.10 20.91
N LYS A 9 -9.91 -15.38 22.21
CA LYS A 9 -9.09 -14.59 23.15
C LYS A 9 -7.63 -14.54 22.72
N ARG A 10 -7.08 -15.66 22.23
CA ARG A 10 -5.71 -15.73 21.71
C ARG A 10 -5.53 -14.88 20.46
N PHE A 11 -6.48 -14.93 19.53
CA PHE A 11 -6.49 -14.08 18.33
C PHE A 11 -6.44 -12.60 18.73
N GLU A 12 -7.39 -12.15 19.56
CA GLU A 12 -7.50 -10.75 19.97
C GLU A 12 -6.22 -10.24 20.65
N ALA A 13 -5.63 -11.06 21.53
CA ALA A 13 -4.39 -10.71 22.19
C ALA A 13 -3.21 -10.55 21.22
N LEU A 14 -3.09 -11.45 20.22
CA LEU A 14 -2.03 -11.40 19.22
C LEU A 14 -2.23 -10.21 18.28
N PHE A 15 -3.44 -9.99 17.78
CA PHE A 15 -3.79 -8.87 16.92
C PHE A 15 -3.51 -7.53 17.60
N ARG A 16 -4.05 -7.30 18.79
CA ARG A 16 -3.83 -6.07 19.56
C ARG A 16 -2.34 -5.79 19.79
N ARG A 17 -1.59 -6.79 20.27
CA ARG A 17 -0.15 -6.63 20.53
C ARG A 17 0.65 -6.42 19.22
N GLY A 18 0.28 -7.11 18.14
CA GLY A 18 0.90 -6.92 16.84
C GLY A 18 0.70 -5.50 16.30
N THR A 19 -0.54 -5.00 16.36
CA THR A 19 -0.88 -3.62 15.97
C THR A 19 -0.15 -2.60 16.84
N GLU A 20 -0.06 -2.82 18.15
CA GLU A 20 0.71 -1.95 19.05
C GLU A 20 2.20 -1.91 18.68
N MET A 21 2.80 -3.04 18.33
CA MET A 21 4.20 -3.11 17.90
C MET A 21 4.42 -2.36 16.58
N LEU A 22 3.47 -2.39 15.64
CA LEU A 22 3.53 -1.56 14.41
C LEU A 22 3.58 -0.08 14.75
N HIS A 23 2.67 0.39 15.60
CA HIS A 23 2.62 1.81 16.01
C HIS A 23 3.89 2.27 16.72
N ARG A 24 4.56 1.37 17.42
CA ARG A 24 5.86 1.63 18.07
C ARG A 24 7.07 1.51 17.13
N GLY A 25 6.85 1.20 15.85
CA GLY A 25 7.91 1.01 14.87
C GLY A 25 8.67 -0.32 14.99
N ASN A 26 8.25 -1.21 15.90
CA ASN A 26 8.86 -2.55 16.02
C ASN A 26 8.20 -3.51 15.01
N THR A 27 8.51 -3.28 13.73
CA THR A 27 7.84 -3.95 12.61
C THR A 27 8.13 -5.44 12.54
N GLU A 28 9.31 -5.89 12.94
CA GLU A 28 9.66 -7.32 12.97
C GLU A 28 8.81 -8.08 14.00
N ARG A 29 8.72 -7.53 15.22
CA ARG A 29 7.90 -8.14 16.26
C ARG A 29 6.41 -8.08 15.94
N ALA A 30 5.97 -6.99 15.32
CA ALA A 30 4.61 -6.85 14.81
C ALA A 30 4.29 -7.95 13.79
N MET A 31 5.16 -8.15 12.80
CA MET A 31 5.01 -9.17 11.78
C MET A 31 4.85 -10.57 12.40
N GLN A 32 5.71 -10.97 13.34
CA GLN A 32 5.62 -12.26 14.01
C GLN A 32 4.29 -12.48 14.76
N LEU A 33 3.79 -11.43 15.42
CA LEU A 33 2.53 -11.50 16.16
C LEU A 33 1.33 -11.54 15.23
N LEU A 34 1.34 -10.73 14.18
CA LEU A 34 0.28 -10.65 13.18
C LEU A 34 0.22 -11.89 12.31
N GLU A 35 1.34 -12.52 11.95
CA GLU A 35 1.38 -13.83 11.29
C GLU A 35 0.64 -14.88 12.12
N ARG A 36 0.90 -14.92 13.43
CA ARG A 36 0.22 -15.85 14.35
C ARG A 36 -1.27 -15.55 14.49
N ALA A 37 -1.66 -14.28 14.49
CA ALA A 37 -3.08 -13.89 14.47
C ALA A 37 -3.74 -14.32 13.16
N TYR A 38 -3.11 -14.05 12.02
CA TYR A 38 -3.59 -14.41 10.69
C TYR A 38 -3.76 -15.93 10.51
N GLN A 39 -2.92 -16.76 11.11
CA GLN A 39 -3.10 -18.21 11.11
C GLN A 39 -4.35 -18.66 11.91
N ILE A 40 -4.81 -17.86 12.84
CA ILE A 40 -6.03 -18.15 13.62
C ILE A 40 -7.29 -17.74 12.85
N ASP A 41 -7.24 -16.55 12.22
CA ASP A 41 -8.34 -16.04 11.39
C ASP A 41 -7.75 -15.35 10.14
N LYS A 42 -7.86 -16.04 9.00
CA LYS A 42 -7.38 -15.54 7.70
C LYS A 42 -8.34 -14.58 7.01
N THR A 43 -9.55 -14.43 7.54
CA THR A 43 -10.59 -13.57 6.97
C THR A 43 -10.66 -12.21 7.65
N HIS A 44 -9.95 -12.03 8.77
CA HIS A 44 -9.94 -10.76 9.49
C HIS A 44 -9.15 -9.69 8.74
N VAL A 45 -9.87 -8.73 8.18
CA VAL A 45 -9.34 -7.71 7.24
C VAL A 45 -8.24 -6.88 7.87
N ASP A 46 -8.44 -6.35 9.07
CA ASP A 46 -7.44 -5.50 9.72
C ASP A 46 -6.13 -6.25 10.02
N THR A 47 -6.22 -7.56 10.33
CA THR A 47 -5.01 -8.39 10.49
C THR A 47 -4.25 -8.51 9.17
N ALA A 48 -4.97 -8.77 8.07
CA ALA A 48 -4.36 -8.87 6.73
C ALA A 48 -3.73 -7.53 6.31
N VAL A 49 -4.41 -6.41 6.54
CA VAL A 49 -3.92 -5.06 6.23
C VAL A 49 -2.66 -4.74 7.05
N ASN A 50 -2.68 -4.95 8.36
CA ASN A 50 -1.55 -4.66 9.22
C ASN A 50 -0.35 -5.58 8.93
N LEU A 51 -0.59 -6.87 8.69
CA LEU A 51 0.45 -7.83 8.34
C LEU A 51 1.06 -7.53 6.98
N SER A 52 0.24 -7.18 5.99
CA SER A 52 0.74 -6.80 4.67
C SER A 52 1.61 -5.54 4.72
N GLY A 53 1.21 -4.56 5.52
CA GLY A 53 2.03 -3.38 5.79
C GLY A 53 3.41 -3.75 6.38
N ALA A 54 3.42 -4.64 7.38
CA ALA A 54 4.67 -5.15 7.95
C ALA A 54 5.52 -5.90 6.90
N TYR A 55 4.89 -6.74 6.06
CA TYR A 55 5.59 -7.43 4.98
C TYR A 55 6.20 -6.47 3.97
N ILE A 56 5.48 -5.43 3.55
CA ILE A 56 5.99 -4.40 2.61
C ILE A 56 7.22 -3.70 3.19
N LEU A 57 7.18 -3.31 4.47
CA LEU A 57 8.32 -2.70 5.15
C LEU A 57 9.55 -3.62 5.20
N HIS A 58 9.34 -4.93 5.27
CA HIS A 58 10.40 -5.95 5.22
C HIS A 58 10.69 -6.47 3.80
N LYS A 59 10.19 -5.81 2.75
CA LYS A 59 10.37 -6.18 1.33
C LYS A 59 9.85 -7.58 0.98
N LYS A 60 8.94 -8.12 1.78
CA LYS A 60 8.26 -9.41 1.57
C LYS A 60 7.01 -9.21 0.70
N PHE A 61 7.19 -8.59 -0.48
CA PHE A 61 6.08 -8.13 -1.33
C PHE A 61 5.18 -9.28 -1.79
N LYS A 62 5.75 -10.42 -2.17
CA LYS A 62 4.98 -11.59 -2.61
C LYS A 62 4.03 -12.08 -1.52
N GLN A 63 4.49 -12.15 -0.28
CA GLN A 63 3.67 -12.55 0.87
C GLN A 63 2.55 -11.55 1.15
N ALA A 64 2.81 -10.24 0.98
CA ALA A 64 1.77 -9.22 1.08
C ALA A 64 0.68 -9.42 0.01
N VAL A 65 1.04 -9.69 -1.24
CA VAL A 65 0.09 -9.99 -2.33
C VAL A 65 -0.74 -11.24 -2.00
N GLU A 66 -0.09 -12.33 -1.59
CA GLU A 66 -0.76 -13.61 -1.28
C GLU A 66 -1.86 -13.48 -0.23
N ILE A 67 -1.69 -12.62 0.77
CA ILE A 67 -2.72 -12.40 1.81
C ILE A 67 -3.76 -11.37 1.41
N LEU A 68 -3.41 -10.37 0.59
CA LEU A 68 -4.32 -9.28 0.24
C LEU A 68 -5.25 -9.59 -0.95
N GLU A 69 -4.82 -10.39 -1.93
CA GLU A 69 -5.67 -10.72 -3.07
C GLU A 69 -6.99 -11.40 -2.68
N PRO A 70 -7.03 -12.40 -1.77
CA PRO A 70 -8.29 -12.94 -1.29
C PRO A 70 -9.16 -11.88 -0.58
N ILE A 71 -8.54 -11.04 0.24
CA ILE A 71 -9.23 -9.99 0.99
C ILE A 71 -9.82 -8.92 0.05
N SER A 72 -9.11 -8.53 -1.01
CA SER A 72 -9.62 -7.54 -1.97
C SER A 72 -10.87 -8.00 -2.74
N ARG A 73 -11.07 -9.33 -2.85
CA ARG A 73 -12.29 -9.90 -3.42
C ARG A 73 -13.45 -9.95 -2.43
N GLN A 74 -13.16 -10.10 -1.14
CA GLN A 74 -14.16 -10.13 -0.07
C GLN A 74 -14.60 -8.73 0.34
N GLU A 75 -13.66 -7.79 0.37
CA GLU A 75 -13.83 -6.41 0.82
C GLU A 75 -13.36 -5.43 -0.27
N PRO A 76 -14.07 -5.37 -1.42
CA PRO A 76 -13.63 -4.56 -2.57
C PRO A 76 -13.65 -3.05 -2.27
N ASP A 77 -14.42 -2.61 -1.27
CA ASP A 77 -14.55 -1.21 -0.89
C ASP A 77 -13.60 -0.79 0.24
N HIS A 78 -12.61 -1.64 0.57
CA HIS A 78 -11.64 -1.33 1.62
C HIS A 78 -10.38 -0.68 1.05
N ALA A 79 -10.28 0.66 1.11
CA ALA A 79 -9.21 1.43 0.48
C ALA A 79 -7.79 0.97 0.86
N MET A 80 -7.53 0.66 2.15
CA MET A 80 -6.19 0.23 2.60
C MET A 80 -5.74 -1.09 2.00
N VAL A 81 -6.67 -2.00 1.69
CA VAL A 81 -6.36 -3.24 0.99
C VAL A 81 -5.77 -2.93 -0.39
N TRP A 82 -6.41 -2.03 -1.14
CA TRP A 82 -5.94 -1.62 -2.46
C TRP A 82 -4.65 -0.79 -2.41
N ILE A 83 -4.47 0.05 -1.39
CA ILE A 83 -3.22 0.80 -1.17
C ILE A 83 -2.05 -0.16 -0.96
N ASN A 84 -2.22 -1.13 -0.06
CA ASN A 84 -1.17 -2.09 0.24
C ASN A 84 -0.93 -3.05 -0.92
N LEU A 85 -1.97 -3.46 -1.67
CA LEU A 85 -1.80 -4.22 -2.92
C LEU A 85 -1.00 -3.44 -3.95
N GLY A 86 -1.32 -2.16 -4.17
CA GLY A 86 -0.56 -1.31 -5.08
C GLY A 86 0.92 -1.24 -4.71
N ALA A 87 1.21 -1.02 -3.43
CA ALA A 87 2.58 -1.01 -2.92
C ALA A 87 3.28 -2.37 -3.05
N ALA A 88 2.56 -3.47 -2.80
CA ALA A 88 3.11 -4.82 -2.91
C ALA A 88 3.37 -5.25 -4.37
N TYR A 89 2.48 -4.90 -5.31
CA TYR A 89 2.69 -5.14 -6.75
C TYR A 89 3.86 -4.35 -7.29
N LEU A 90 3.99 -3.08 -6.90
CA LEU A 90 5.13 -2.26 -7.29
C LEU A 90 6.45 -2.84 -6.75
N GLY A 91 6.44 -3.42 -5.57
CA GLY A 91 7.60 -4.08 -4.96
C GLY A 91 8.80 -3.14 -4.85
N ASN A 92 9.92 -3.52 -5.47
CA ASN A 92 11.06 -2.64 -5.63
C ASN A 92 10.87 -1.80 -6.91
N PRO A 93 10.61 -0.49 -6.82
CA PRO A 93 10.32 0.36 -7.98
C PRO A 93 11.43 0.38 -9.05
N ILE A 94 12.70 0.19 -8.62
CA ILE A 94 13.85 0.17 -9.54
C ILE A 94 13.88 -1.09 -10.42
N LEU A 95 13.29 -2.18 -9.93
CA LEU A 95 13.29 -3.49 -10.59
C LEU A 95 11.92 -3.85 -11.17
N ALA A 96 10.90 -3.03 -10.91
CA ALA A 96 9.54 -3.30 -11.37
C ALA A 96 9.46 -3.25 -12.89
N ARG A 97 8.87 -4.30 -13.48
CA ARG A 97 8.59 -4.38 -14.91
C ARG A 97 7.24 -3.72 -15.21
N ASP A 98 6.95 -3.62 -16.49
CA ASP A 98 5.71 -2.97 -16.95
C ASP A 98 4.43 -3.62 -16.37
N GLU A 99 4.41 -4.93 -16.25
CA GLU A 99 3.29 -5.67 -15.65
C GLU A 99 3.05 -5.31 -14.19
N GLU A 100 4.12 -5.24 -13.38
CA GLU A 100 4.03 -4.83 -11.98
C GLU A 100 3.55 -3.37 -11.86
N HIS A 101 4.03 -2.49 -12.73
CA HIS A 101 3.55 -1.10 -12.81
C HIS A 101 2.05 -1.03 -13.10
N LEU A 102 1.56 -1.78 -14.10
CA LEU A 102 0.14 -1.78 -14.47
C LEU A 102 -0.75 -2.31 -13.35
N ARG A 103 -0.35 -3.40 -12.68
CA ARG A 103 -1.07 -3.93 -11.52
C ARG A 103 -1.10 -2.95 -10.36
N ALA A 104 0.01 -2.28 -10.08
CA ALA A 104 0.08 -1.25 -9.05
C ALA A 104 -0.81 -0.05 -9.37
N ILE A 105 -0.80 0.43 -10.62
CA ILE A 105 -1.67 1.53 -11.09
C ILE A 105 -3.15 1.17 -10.90
N ASP A 106 -3.58 -0.03 -11.31
CA ASP A 106 -4.96 -0.48 -11.14
C ASP A 106 -5.38 -0.48 -9.67
N ALA A 107 -4.57 -1.07 -8.80
CA ALA A 107 -4.84 -1.11 -7.37
C ALA A 107 -4.91 0.30 -6.74
N PHE A 108 -3.97 1.18 -7.06
CA PHE A 108 -3.98 2.56 -6.57
C PHE A 108 -5.18 3.36 -7.09
N LYS A 109 -5.60 3.16 -8.34
CA LYS A 109 -6.81 3.81 -8.89
C LYS A 109 -8.07 3.33 -8.17
N LYS A 110 -8.19 2.03 -7.84
CA LYS A 110 -9.27 1.50 -7.01
C LYS A 110 -9.27 2.12 -5.61
N ALA A 111 -8.11 2.25 -4.98
CA ALA A 111 -8.00 2.92 -3.69
C ALA A 111 -8.51 4.38 -3.75
N LEU A 112 -8.16 5.13 -4.81
CA LEU A 112 -8.61 6.52 -4.99
C LEU A 112 -10.09 6.64 -5.37
N ALA A 113 -10.69 5.62 -5.98
CA ALA A 113 -12.14 5.58 -6.22
C ALA A 113 -12.92 5.47 -4.90
N ILE A 114 -12.36 4.76 -3.91
CA ILE A 114 -12.95 4.60 -2.59
C ILE A 114 -12.64 5.81 -1.70
N ASN A 115 -11.38 6.23 -1.67
CA ASN A 115 -10.90 7.38 -0.90
C ASN A 115 -10.09 8.33 -1.80
N PRO A 116 -10.71 9.39 -2.37
CA PRO A 116 -10.06 10.29 -3.33
C PRO A 116 -8.84 11.05 -2.78
N ILE A 117 -8.72 11.15 -1.46
CA ILE A 117 -7.62 11.83 -0.75
C ILE A 117 -6.70 10.84 -0.03
N ALA A 118 -6.73 9.56 -0.41
CA ALA A 118 -5.88 8.54 0.22
C ALA A 118 -4.40 8.98 0.24
N PRO A 119 -3.75 8.96 1.42
CA PRO A 119 -2.40 9.50 1.56
C PRO A 119 -1.41 8.80 0.63
N HIS A 120 -0.52 9.59 0.04
CA HIS A 120 0.60 9.11 -0.80
C HIS A 120 0.21 8.35 -2.08
N VAL A 121 -1.06 8.01 -2.30
CA VAL A 121 -1.46 7.21 -3.48
C VAL A 121 -1.23 7.97 -4.77
N ALA A 122 -1.67 9.23 -4.85
CA ALA A 122 -1.43 10.08 -6.02
C ALA A 122 0.08 10.31 -6.26
N TYR A 123 0.87 10.47 -5.19
CA TYR A 123 2.32 10.57 -5.28
C TYR A 123 2.96 9.32 -5.89
N ASN A 124 2.57 8.13 -5.41
CA ASN A 124 3.06 6.86 -5.93
C ASN A 124 2.69 6.66 -7.41
N LEU A 125 1.47 7.02 -7.81
CA LEU A 125 1.08 7.01 -9.22
C LEU A 125 1.96 7.96 -10.05
N GLY A 126 2.23 9.16 -9.56
CA GLY A 126 3.17 10.08 -10.20
C GLY A 126 4.56 9.49 -10.41
N LEU A 127 5.09 8.78 -9.42
CA LEU A 127 6.39 8.09 -9.54
C LEU A 127 6.34 6.99 -10.59
N ILE A 128 5.30 6.15 -10.59
CA ILE A 128 5.16 5.04 -11.55
C ILE A 128 5.09 5.58 -12.98
N TYR A 129 4.25 6.58 -13.24
CA TYR A 129 4.13 7.17 -14.57
C TYR A 129 5.41 7.87 -15.03
N ARG A 130 6.15 8.52 -14.11
CA ARG A 130 7.49 9.05 -14.38
C ARG A 130 8.45 7.95 -14.82
N ASP A 131 8.51 6.85 -14.09
CA ASP A 131 9.44 5.75 -14.35
C ASP A 131 9.11 5.01 -15.66
N ARG A 132 7.83 5.05 -16.08
CA ARG A 132 7.37 4.60 -17.40
C ARG A 132 7.65 5.58 -18.53
N GLY A 133 8.16 6.79 -18.23
CA GLY A 133 8.37 7.85 -19.22
C GLY A 133 7.10 8.61 -19.64
N GLU A 134 5.97 8.35 -19.02
CA GLU A 134 4.67 8.99 -19.28
C GLU A 134 4.59 10.34 -18.52
N LEU A 135 5.40 11.32 -18.98
CA LEU A 135 5.66 12.55 -18.21
C LEU A 135 4.41 13.40 -17.97
N ALA A 136 3.50 13.48 -18.95
CA ALA A 136 2.25 14.24 -18.81
C ALA A 136 1.36 13.66 -17.70
N GLU A 137 1.20 12.32 -17.69
CA GLU A 137 0.47 11.62 -16.64
C GLU A 137 1.13 11.78 -15.27
N ALA A 138 2.47 11.67 -15.22
CA ALA A 138 3.21 11.89 -13.98
C ALA A 138 2.95 13.29 -13.40
N ILE A 139 2.99 14.34 -14.23
CA ILE A 139 2.69 15.72 -13.82
C ILE A 139 1.26 15.82 -13.28
N HIS A 140 0.27 15.23 -13.97
CA HIS A 140 -1.12 15.19 -13.51
C HIS A 140 -1.26 14.56 -12.12
N TRP A 141 -0.60 13.43 -11.87
CA TRP A 141 -0.68 12.75 -10.58
C TRP A 141 0.05 13.49 -9.47
N PHE A 142 1.20 14.14 -9.76
CA PHE A 142 1.85 15.02 -8.78
C PHE A 142 1.00 16.25 -8.45
N ASP A 143 0.23 16.80 -9.41
CA ASP A 143 -0.75 17.86 -9.10
C ASP A 143 -1.81 17.37 -8.11
N ARG A 144 -2.33 16.16 -8.28
CA ARG A 144 -3.27 15.57 -7.31
C ARG A 144 -2.62 15.34 -5.96
N ALA A 145 -1.38 14.89 -5.92
CA ALA A 145 -0.63 14.70 -4.68
C ALA A 145 -0.46 16.03 -3.92
N ILE A 146 -0.10 17.11 -4.62
CA ILE A 146 0.04 18.45 -4.05
C ILE A 146 -1.30 19.00 -3.55
N LYS A 147 -2.41 18.72 -4.26
CA LYS A 147 -3.76 19.10 -3.79
C LYS A 147 -4.15 18.35 -2.50
N ALA A 148 -3.80 17.07 -2.39
CA ALA A 148 -4.06 16.28 -1.18
C ALA A 148 -3.14 16.66 -0.02
N ASN A 149 -1.89 17.02 -0.30
CA ASN A 149 -0.91 17.53 0.68
C ASN A 149 -0.17 18.75 0.13
N PRO A 150 -0.66 19.98 0.43
CA PRO A 150 -0.03 21.20 -0.05
C PRO A 150 1.40 21.44 0.44
N ASN A 151 1.85 20.74 1.46
CA ASN A 151 3.20 20.86 2.02
C ASN A 151 4.19 19.84 1.45
N ASP A 152 3.78 19.01 0.48
CA ASP A 152 4.65 18.01 -0.16
C ASP A 152 5.67 18.69 -1.09
N GLN A 153 6.84 18.99 -0.53
CA GLN A 153 7.95 19.63 -1.25
C GLN A 153 8.56 18.71 -2.30
N ASP A 154 8.56 17.39 -2.06
CA ASP A 154 9.09 16.42 -3.01
C ASP A 154 8.21 16.31 -4.26
N ALA A 155 6.89 16.23 -4.10
CA ALA A 155 5.96 16.27 -5.22
C ALA A 155 6.12 17.55 -6.06
N ARG A 156 6.25 18.73 -5.41
CA ARG A 156 6.47 20.00 -6.10
C ARG A 156 7.78 20.00 -6.89
N ARG A 157 8.87 19.56 -6.27
CA ARG A 157 10.20 19.52 -6.89
C ARG A 157 10.24 18.58 -8.09
N ILE A 158 9.67 17.37 -7.95
CA ILE A 158 9.63 16.40 -9.04
C ILE A 158 8.77 16.94 -10.18
N LYS A 159 7.57 17.44 -9.90
CA LYS A 159 6.70 18.05 -10.91
C LYS A 159 7.41 19.14 -11.72
N ALA A 160 8.07 20.09 -11.04
CA ALA A 160 8.79 21.18 -11.71
C ALA A 160 9.87 20.67 -12.65
N ARG A 161 10.63 19.63 -12.25
CA ARG A 161 11.64 19.00 -13.10
C ARG A 161 11.03 18.34 -14.34
N LEU A 162 9.90 17.64 -14.18
CA LEU A 162 9.21 16.99 -15.29
C LEU A 162 8.66 18.01 -16.29
N GLN A 163 8.11 19.13 -15.82
CA GLN A 163 7.63 20.22 -16.66
C GLN A 163 8.77 20.85 -17.48
N ALA A 164 9.92 21.10 -16.85
CA ALA A 164 11.11 21.61 -17.55
C ALA A 164 11.63 20.62 -18.61
N SER A 165 11.65 19.33 -18.29
CA SER A 165 12.05 18.28 -19.24
C SER A 165 11.11 18.23 -20.45
N LEU A 166 9.80 18.31 -20.23
CA LEU A 166 8.80 18.27 -21.31
C LEU A 166 8.90 19.50 -22.22
N ALA A 167 9.17 20.69 -21.65
CA ALA A 167 9.35 21.92 -22.41
C ALA A 167 10.59 21.90 -23.29
N ASN A 168 11.66 21.21 -22.90
CA ASN A 168 12.89 21.08 -23.64
C ASN A 168 12.85 19.97 -24.72
N SER A 169 11.81 19.17 -24.74
CA SER A 169 11.63 18.06 -25.71
C SER A 169 10.72 18.42 -26.88
N ASN A 170 10.12 19.59 -26.85
CA ASN A 170 9.29 20.21 -27.91
C ASN A 170 10.07 21.28 -28.62
#